data_25a9eaaf6923de9549332ed83edc2055
#
_entry.id   25a9eaaf6923de9549332ed83edc2055
#
_cell.length_a   1.000
_cell.length_b   1.000
_cell.length_c   1.000
_cell.angle_alpha   90.00
_cell.angle_beta   90.00
_cell.angle_gamma   90.00
#
_symmetry.space_group_name_H-M   'P 1'
#
loop_
_entity.id
_entity.type
_entity.pdbx_description
1 polymer ?
#
loop_
_entity_poly.entity_id
_entity_poly.type
_entity_poly.pdbx_seq_one_letter_code
_entity_poly.pdbx_strand_id
1 'polypeptide(L)'
;MSNADALNVLGAVKTYPGATVPVLNGVNLSVGRGESFVILGATGSGKSTLLRAIAGLESLDSGRVDIHGGRLAMVFQQAALLPWLSVRENITLGLKFRRNRGVSARAYVDELLERLGIAHLASSLPSELSGGQAQRVSIARALAVKPSVLLLDEPLSALDPATRQDVQHWLREVIVDLGVSALTISHDISEALVLGDRIGFFEAGIGFSRIWRTDDPQVSEEEIFEYYRSRSAFASANPRVPETAQALELPESRVKVAAGVG
;
A
#
# COMPACT_ATOMS: atom_id res chain seq x y z
N MET A 1 3.35 13.00 -22.59
CA MET A 1 2.91 12.48 -21.30
C MET A 1 1.41 12.60 -21.27
N SER A 2 0.71 11.48 -21.23
CA SER A 2 -0.76 11.46 -21.30
C SER A 2 -1.33 12.10 -20.03
N ASN A 3 -2.30 13.01 -20.21
CA ASN A 3 -3.07 13.62 -19.11
C ASN A 3 -4.02 12.59 -18.43
N ALA A 4 -3.86 11.31 -18.75
CA ALA A 4 -4.67 10.19 -18.30
C ALA A 4 -4.09 9.47 -17.06
N ASP A 5 -2.81 9.68 -16.71
CA ASP A 5 -2.18 9.00 -15.58
C ASP A 5 -2.44 9.75 -14.27
N ALA A 6 -2.63 8.99 -13.18
CA ALA A 6 -2.70 9.52 -11.83
C ALA A 6 -1.32 9.55 -11.16
N LEU A 7 -0.47 8.58 -11.52
CA LEU A 7 0.87 8.40 -10.96
C LEU A 7 1.84 8.00 -12.08
N ASN A 8 3.01 8.65 -12.09
CA ASN A 8 4.15 8.23 -12.91
C ASN A 8 5.41 8.15 -12.05
N VAL A 9 6.14 7.06 -12.20
CA VAL A 9 7.49 6.87 -11.68
C VAL A 9 8.42 6.74 -12.90
N LEU A 10 9.48 7.54 -12.94
CA LEU A 10 10.37 7.61 -14.08
C LEU A 10 11.81 7.41 -13.63
N GLY A 11 12.41 6.30 -14.05
CA GLY A 11 13.81 5.98 -13.83
C GLY A 11 14.23 5.94 -12.35
N ALA A 12 13.35 5.45 -11.45
CA ALA A 12 13.62 5.46 -10.02
C ALA A 12 14.80 4.56 -9.66
N VAL A 13 15.80 5.14 -9.01
CA VAL A 13 16.99 4.45 -8.48
C VAL A 13 17.08 4.68 -6.98
N LYS A 14 17.34 3.60 -6.23
CA LYS A 14 17.61 3.65 -4.80
C LYS A 14 18.63 2.60 -4.40
N THR A 15 19.67 3.05 -3.71
CA THR A 15 20.67 2.19 -3.08
C THR A 15 20.73 2.51 -1.59
N TYR A 16 20.66 1.50 -0.74
CA TYR A 16 20.80 1.71 0.70
C TYR A 16 22.29 1.82 1.10
N PRO A 17 22.63 2.54 2.18
CA PRO A 17 23.99 2.63 2.69
C PRO A 17 24.59 1.24 2.93
N GLY A 18 25.79 1.00 2.39
CA GLY A 18 26.47 -0.29 2.51
C GLY A 18 26.06 -1.35 1.46
N ALA A 19 25.02 -1.12 0.68
CA ALA A 19 24.68 -2.00 -0.43
C ALA A 19 25.51 -1.66 -1.68
N THR A 20 25.95 -2.71 -2.40
CA THR A 20 26.68 -2.56 -3.68
C THR A 20 25.78 -2.58 -4.90
N VAL A 21 24.52 -2.98 -4.72
CA VAL A 21 23.52 -3.09 -5.79
C VAL A 21 22.30 -2.26 -5.40
N PRO A 22 21.75 -1.45 -6.34
CA PRO A 22 20.54 -0.70 -6.07
C PRO A 22 19.34 -1.63 -5.86
N VAL A 23 18.51 -1.31 -4.86
CA VAL A 23 17.26 -2.01 -4.61
C VAL A 23 16.19 -1.61 -5.63
N LEU A 24 16.24 -0.36 -6.12
CA LEU A 24 15.50 0.12 -7.28
C LEU A 24 16.53 0.51 -8.35
N ASN A 25 16.38 -0.03 -9.56
CA ASN A 25 17.34 0.15 -10.64
C ASN A 25 16.64 0.64 -11.91
N GLY A 26 16.44 1.95 -12.00
CA GLY A 26 15.81 2.57 -13.17
C GLY A 26 14.33 2.21 -13.34
N VAL A 27 13.60 2.03 -12.24
CA VAL A 27 12.20 1.55 -12.25
C VAL A 27 11.28 2.58 -12.89
N ASN A 28 10.45 2.11 -13.82
CA ASN A 28 9.38 2.89 -14.44
C ASN A 28 8.02 2.25 -14.14
N LEU A 29 7.03 3.09 -13.80
CA LEU A 29 5.65 2.68 -13.55
C LEU A 29 4.71 3.82 -13.93
N SER A 30 3.58 3.47 -14.57
CA SER A 30 2.45 4.38 -14.72
C SER A 30 1.19 3.72 -14.19
N VAL A 31 0.35 4.51 -13.50
CA VAL A 31 -0.99 4.10 -13.05
C VAL A 31 -1.98 5.12 -13.58
N GLY A 32 -2.97 4.63 -14.33
CA GLY A 32 -4.03 5.45 -14.92
C GLY A 32 -4.98 6.02 -13.86
N ARG A 33 -5.79 7.00 -14.25
CA ARG A 33 -6.86 7.52 -13.36
C ARG A 33 -7.93 6.46 -13.17
N GLY A 34 -8.26 6.19 -11.89
CA GLY A 34 -9.23 5.15 -11.49
C GLY A 34 -8.72 3.73 -11.72
N GLU A 35 -7.47 3.55 -12.13
CA GLU A 35 -6.84 2.25 -12.30
C GLU A 35 -6.36 1.70 -10.97
N SER A 36 -6.53 0.40 -10.76
CA SER A 36 -5.93 -0.36 -9.67
C SER A 36 -4.78 -1.22 -10.21
N PHE A 37 -3.56 -0.93 -9.76
CA PHE A 37 -2.36 -1.68 -10.13
C PHE A 37 -1.84 -2.46 -8.91
N VAL A 38 -1.65 -3.77 -9.06
CA VAL A 38 -1.10 -4.60 -7.98
C VAL A 38 0.33 -5.02 -8.31
N ILE A 39 1.22 -4.89 -7.32
CA ILE A 39 2.61 -5.31 -7.41
C ILE A 39 2.78 -6.65 -6.69
N LEU A 40 3.07 -7.71 -7.44
CA LEU A 40 3.50 -9.01 -6.92
C LEU A 40 5.03 -9.12 -6.98
N GLY A 41 5.58 -10.05 -6.20
CA GLY A 41 7.02 -10.38 -6.23
C GLY A 41 7.53 -10.88 -4.88
N ALA A 42 8.73 -11.45 -4.89
CA ALA A 42 9.34 -12.03 -3.69
C ALA A 42 9.55 -10.99 -2.58
N THR A 43 9.61 -11.46 -1.33
CA THR A 43 10.00 -10.64 -0.18
C THR A 43 11.42 -10.11 -0.41
N GLY A 44 11.65 -8.84 -0.08
CA GLY A 44 12.96 -8.20 -0.28
C GLY A 44 13.24 -7.74 -1.71
N SER A 45 12.32 -7.89 -2.67
CA SER A 45 12.54 -7.44 -4.07
C SER A 45 12.55 -5.91 -4.26
N GLY A 46 12.15 -5.13 -3.25
CA GLY A 46 12.14 -3.66 -3.32
C GLY A 46 10.74 -3.03 -3.47
N LYS A 47 9.65 -3.81 -3.45
CA LYS A 47 8.27 -3.31 -3.59
C LYS A 47 7.91 -2.24 -2.56
N SER A 48 8.16 -2.51 -1.27
CA SER A 48 7.87 -1.53 -0.20
C SER A 48 8.78 -0.31 -0.28
N THR A 49 10.03 -0.46 -0.78
CA THR A 49 10.92 0.67 -1.06
C THR A 49 10.33 1.56 -2.16
N LEU A 50 9.84 0.96 -3.25
CA LEU A 50 9.17 1.69 -4.33
C LEU A 50 7.93 2.43 -3.80
N LEU A 51 7.08 1.74 -3.02
CA LEU A 51 5.87 2.34 -2.47
C LEU A 51 6.19 3.51 -1.52
N ARG A 52 7.20 3.35 -0.65
CA ARG A 52 7.66 4.41 0.26
C ARG A 52 8.28 5.59 -0.48
N ALA A 53 9.01 5.33 -1.58
CA ALA A 53 9.53 6.39 -2.42
C ALA A 53 8.41 7.19 -3.10
N ILE A 54 7.36 6.51 -3.59
CA ILE A 54 6.16 7.15 -4.14
C ILE A 54 5.45 7.99 -3.07
N ALA A 55 5.38 7.48 -1.83
CA ALA A 55 4.79 8.20 -0.70
C ALA A 55 5.64 9.41 -0.22
N GLY A 56 6.86 9.57 -0.72
CA GLY A 56 7.82 10.59 -0.25
C GLY A 56 8.38 10.29 1.14
N LEU A 57 8.27 9.04 1.60
CA LEU A 57 8.84 8.55 2.88
C LEU A 57 10.27 8.05 2.72
N GLU A 58 10.68 7.78 1.48
CA GLU A 58 12.04 7.37 1.12
C GLU A 58 12.53 8.26 -0.03
N SER A 59 13.76 8.75 0.05
CA SER A 59 14.35 9.55 -1.02
C SER A 59 14.93 8.65 -2.10
N LEU A 60 14.69 8.98 -3.36
CA LEU A 60 15.36 8.37 -4.50
C LEU A 60 16.76 8.97 -4.67
N ASP A 61 17.71 8.15 -5.14
CA ASP A 61 19.05 8.63 -5.52
C ASP A 61 19.00 9.31 -6.90
N SER A 62 18.13 8.81 -7.80
CA SER A 62 17.80 9.45 -9.08
C SER A 62 16.42 9.02 -9.57
N GLY A 63 15.94 9.68 -10.62
CA GLY A 63 14.59 9.53 -11.12
C GLY A 63 13.61 10.49 -10.45
N ARG A 64 12.32 10.32 -10.73
CA ARG A 64 11.26 11.15 -10.15
C ARG A 64 9.94 10.42 -10.03
N VAL A 65 9.09 10.96 -9.16
CA VAL A 65 7.70 10.55 -8.97
C VAL A 65 6.80 11.75 -9.25
N ASP A 66 5.90 11.59 -10.21
CA ASP A 66 4.92 12.62 -10.57
C ASP A 66 3.52 12.13 -10.18
N ILE A 67 2.83 12.85 -9.30
CA ILE A 67 1.45 12.57 -8.88
C ILE A 67 0.53 13.63 -9.46
N HIS A 68 -0.45 13.20 -10.24
CA HIS A 68 -1.36 14.09 -10.95
C HIS A 68 -2.74 14.12 -10.29
N GLY A 69 -3.23 15.34 -10.05
CA GLY A 69 -4.62 15.54 -9.65
C GLY A 69 -4.90 15.55 -8.16
N GLY A 70 -3.89 15.62 -7.28
CA GLY A 70 -4.24 15.91 -5.90
C GLY A 70 -3.43 15.25 -4.81
N ARG A 71 -4.13 14.59 -3.89
CA ARG A 71 -3.55 14.05 -2.67
C ARG A 71 -3.19 12.58 -2.84
N LEU A 72 -2.13 12.19 -2.16
CA LEU A 72 -1.75 10.80 -1.98
C LEU A 72 -2.06 10.40 -0.53
N ALA A 73 -2.60 9.22 -0.34
CA ALA A 73 -2.73 8.59 0.97
C ALA A 73 -2.11 7.19 0.95
N MET A 74 -1.64 6.74 2.11
CA MET A 74 -1.03 5.43 2.26
C MET A 74 -1.66 4.67 3.42
N VAL A 75 -1.92 3.40 3.19
CA VAL A 75 -2.33 2.40 4.18
C VAL A 75 -1.16 1.45 4.38
N PHE A 76 -0.75 1.27 5.61
CA PHE A 76 0.32 0.36 5.99
C PHE A 76 -0.22 -1.04 6.30
N GLN A 77 0.66 -2.03 6.29
CA GLN A 77 0.37 -3.41 6.63
C GLN A 77 -0.35 -3.54 7.99
N GLN A 78 0.12 -2.81 8.99
CA GLN A 78 -0.57 -2.67 10.27
C GLN A 78 -1.48 -1.46 10.24
N ALA A 79 -2.69 -1.57 10.78
CA ALA A 79 -3.68 -0.49 10.79
C ALA A 79 -3.19 0.80 11.46
N ALA A 80 -2.23 0.68 12.41
CA ALA A 80 -1.57 1.79 13.11
C ALA A 80 -2.56 2.87 13.56
N LEU A 81 -3.65 2.45 14.20
CA LEU A 81 -4.65 3.35 14.78
C LEU A 81 -4.10 3.94 16.09
N LEU A 82 -4.45 5.20 16.34
CA LEU A 82 -4.11 5.84 17.61
C LEU A 82 -5.02 5.28 18.70
N PRO A 83 -4.48 4.57 19.72
CA PRO A 83 -5.29 3.77 20.65
C PRO A 83 -6.18 4.60 21.60
N TRP A 84 -5.87 5.88 21.77
CA TRP A 84 -6.63 6.82 22.60
C TRP A 84 -7.70 7.62 21.84
N LEU A 85 -7.81 7.41 20.53
CA LEU A 85 -8.82 8.05 19.68
C LEU A 85 -9.88 7.04 19.28
N SER A 86 -11.15 7.48 19.29
CA SER A 86 -12.24 6.70 18.71
C SER A 86 -12.04 6.43 17.22
N VAL A 87 -12.80 5.50 16.65
CA VAL A 87 -12.82 5.22 15.22
C VAL A 87 -13.03 6.50 14.41
N ARG A 88 -14.05 7.29 14.75
CA ARG A 88 -14.35 8.58 14.08
C ARG A 88 -13.17 9.54 14.17
N GLU A 89 -12.53 9.66 15.32
CA GLU A 89 -11.40 10.55 15.52
C GLU A 89 -10.17 10.10 14.75
N ASN A 90 -9.90 8.78 14.70
CA ASN A 90 -8.86 8.21 13.85
C ASN A 90 -9.08 8.56 12.37
N ILE A 91 -10.31 8.40 11.85
CA ILE A 91 -10.64 8.71 10.45
C ILE A 91 -10.48 10.21 10.17
N THR A 92 -10.94 11.07 11.09
CA THR A 92 -10.89 12.53 10.89
C THR A 92 -9.53 13.15 11.13
N LEU A 93 -8.57 12.39 11.67
CA LEU A 93 -7.24 12.90 12.04
C LEU A 93 -6.55 13.61 10.87
N GLY A 94 -6.57 12.99 9.70
CA GLY A 94 -5.94 13.53 8.48
C GLY A 94 -6.52 14.89 8.05
N LEU A 95 -7.77 15.14 8.38
CA LEU A 95 -8.48 16.39 8.01
C LEU A 95 -8.05 17.61 8.85
N LYS A 96 -7.44 17.37 10.02
CA LYS A 96 -6.92 18.44 10.90
C LYS A 96 -5.67 19.13 10.35
N PHE A 97 -4.97 18.50 9.40
CA PHE A 97 -3.75 19.06 8.82
C PHE A 97 -4.06 20.15 7.79
N ARG A 98 -3.24 21.22 7.78
CA ARG A 98 -3.39 22.40 6.89
C ARG A 98 -3.49 22.01 5.41
N ARG A 99 -2.76 20.98 4.98
CA ARG A 99 -2.77 20.46 3.60
C ARG A 99 -4.14 19.96 3.14
N ASN A 100 -4.99 19.55 4.08
CA ASN A 100 -6.30 18.96 3.83
C ASN A 100 -7.46 19.93 4.11
N ARG A 101 -7.18 21.23 4.32
CA ARG A 101 -8.22 22.25 4.49
C ARG A 101 -9.10 22.32 3.25
N GLY A 102 -10.42 22.41 3.45
CA GLY A 102 -11.41 22.48 2.37
C GLY A 102 -12.07 21.14 2.01
N VAL A 103 -11.63 20.03 2.61
CA VAL A 103 -12.42 18.80 2.55
C VAL A 103 -13.59 18.95 3.51
N SER A 104 -14.84 18.92 3.00
CA SER A 104 -16.05 18.97 3.83
C SER A 104 -16.12 17.72 4.69
N ALA A 105 -15.79 17.87 5.99
CA ALA A 105 -15.27 16.75 6.77
C ALA A 105 -16.39 15.84 7.29
N ARG A 106 -17.46 16.41 7.88
CA ARG A 106 -18.36 15.60 8.72
C ARG A 106 -19.29 14.71 7.91
N ALA A 107 -20.00 15.27 6.96
CA ALA A 107 -20.95 14.51 6.13
C ALA A 107 -20.24 13.42 5.31
N TYR A 108 -19.06 13.72 4.79
CA TYR A 108 -18.28 12.75 4.03
C TYR A 108 -17.72 11.62 4.91
N VAL A 109 -17.32 11.92 6.14
CA VAL A 109 -16.88 10.88 7.08
C VAL A 109 -18.04 9.99 7.51
N ASP A 110 -19.25 10.56 7.70
CA ASP A 110 -20.44 9.77 7.98
C ASP A 110 -20.78 8.85 6.80
N GLU A 111 -20.73 9.37 5.58
CA GLU A 111 -20.90 8.58 4.35
C GLU A 111 -19.84 7.45 4.25
N LEU A 112 -18.57 7.74 4.52
CA LEU A 112 -17.51 6.72 4.54
C LEU A 112 -17.80 5.64 5.59
N LEU A 113 -18.18 6.01 6.81
CA LEU A 113 -18.47 5.05 7.87
C LEU A 113 -19.59 4.09 7.47
N GLU A 114 -20.65 4.59 6.81
CA GLU A 114 -21.75 3.77 6.30
C GLU A 114 -21.29 2.85 5.16
N ARG A 115 -20.63 3.42 4.12
CA ARG A 115 -20.11 2.65 2.98
C ARG A 115 -19.15 1.55 3.42
N LEU A 116 -18.37 1.81 4.47
CA LEU A 116 -17.37 0.87 4.99
C LEU A 116 -17.96 -0.14 5.99
N GLY A 117 -19.27 -0.04 6.30
CA GLY A 117 -19.96 -0.92 7.22
C GLY A 117 -19.46 -0.82 8.66
N ILE A 118 -18.86 0.32 9.04
CA ILE A 118 -18.27 0.55 10.38
C ILE A 118 -18.94 1.71 11.12
N ALA A 119 -20.10 2.18 10.67
CA ALA A 119 -20.82 3.30 11.31
C ALA A 119 -21.16 3.01 12.78
N HIS A 120 -21.56 1.76 13.07
CA HIS A 120 -21.88 1.30 14.41
C HIS A 120 -20.68 1.30 15.36
N LEU A 121 -19.44 1.37 14.83
CA LEU A 121 -18.19 1.40 15.60
C LEU A 121 -17.63 2.82 15.77
N ALA A 122 -18.32 3.85 15.30
CA ALA A 122 -17.81 5.22 15.24
C ALA A 122 -17.27 5.76 16.58
N SER A 123 -17.85 5.32 17.70
CA SER A 123 -17.47 5.71 19.07
C SER A 123 -16.50 4.73 19.72
N SER A 124 -16.27 3.56 19.14
CA SER A 124 -15.41 2.51 19.72
C SER A 124 -13.93 2.93 19.69
N LEU A 125 -13.16 2.39 20.62
CA LEU A 125 -11.70 2.50 20.64
C LEU A 125 -11.06 1.37 19.82
N PRO A 126 -9.82 1.54 19.34
CA PRO A 126 -9.12 0.50 18.57
C PRO A 126 -8.99 -0.84 19.30
N SER A 127 -8.93 -0.86 20.63
CA SER A 127 -8.88 -2.08 21.44
C SER A 127 -10.16 -2.93 21.41
N GLU A 128 -11.27 -2.36 20.94
CA GLU A 128 -12.57 -3.01 20.85
C GLU A 128 -12.83 -3.58 19.44
N LEU A 129 -11.90 -3.38 18.50
CA LEU A 129 -12.05 -3.76 17.10
C LEU A 129 -11.41 -5.13 16.80
N SER A 130 -12.05 -5.90 15.92
CA SER A 130 -11.36 -7.01 15.26
C SER A 130 -10.29 -6.49 14.29
N GLY A 131 -9.35 -7.38 13.88
CA GLY A 131 -8.31 -7.02 12.91
C GLY A 131 -8.87 -6.46 11.61
N GLY A 132 -9.92 -7.09 11.06
CA GLY A 132 -10.60 -6.61 9.86
C GLY A 132 -11.28 -5.26 10.04
N GLN A 133 -11.92 -5.03 11.19
CA GLN A 133 -12.52 -3.73 11.52
C GLN A 133 -11.45 -2.64 11.64
N ALA A 134 -10.34 -2.93 12.33
CA ALA A 134 -9.22 -1.99 12.45
C ALA A 134 -8.62 -1.66 11.07
N GLN A 135 -8.53 -2.63 10.17
CA GLN A 135 -8.04 -2.41 8.81
C GLN A 135 -9.01 -1.54 7.99
N ARG A 136 -10.33 -1.78 8.09
CA ARG A 136 -11.36 -0.92 7.46
C ARG A 136 -11.25 0.52 7.97
N VAL A 137 -11.03 0.72 9.27
CA VAL A 137 -10.81 2.07 9.85
C VAL A 137 -9.55 2.73 9.30
N SER A 138 -8.46 1.98 9.13
CA SER A 138 -7.21 2.49 8.53
C SER A 138 -7.43 2.94 7.09
N ILE A 139 -8.16 2.15 6.30
CA ILE A 139 -8.53 2.50 4.91
C ILE A 139 -9.45 3.73 4.91
N ALA A 140 -10.47 3.78 5.79
CA ALA A 140 -11.35 4.94 5.94
C ALA A 140 -10.56 6.22 6.25
N ARG A 141 -9.58 6.13 7.15
CA ARG A 141 -8.68 7.25 7.49
C ARG A 141 -7.90 7.75 6.26
N ALA A 142 -7.42 6.85 5.43
CA ALA A 142 -6.73 7.20 4.19
C ALA A 142 -7.67 7.84 3.16
N LEU A 143 -8.89 7.31 3.00
CA LEU A 143 -9.90 7.82 2.07
C LEU A 143 -10.53 9.15 2.51
N ALA A 144 -10.55 9.44 3.81
CA ALA A 144 -11.14 10.67 4.36
C ALA A 144 -10.55 11.95 3.77
N VAL A 145 -9.28 11.94 3.36
CA VAL A 145 -8.63 13.10 2.73
C VAL A 145 -8.92 13.22 1.23
N LYS A 146 -9.78 12.37 0.66
CA LYS A 146 -10.13 12.30 -0.77
C LYS A 146 -8.87 12.24 -1.63
N PRO A 147 -8.08 11.16 -1.52
CA PRO A 147 -6.85 11.03 -2.30
C PRO A 147 -7.18 10.78 -3.78
N SER A 148 -6.31 11.25 -4.69
CA SER A 148 -6.32 10.84 -6.09
C SER A 148 -5.58 9.51 -6.29
N VAL A 149 -4.61 9.23 -5.41
CA VAL A 149 -3.83 7.98 -5.41
C VAL A 149 -3.83 7.39 -4.00
N LEU A 150 -4.21 6.12 -3.90
CA LEU A 150 -4.19 5.32 -2.67
C LEU A 150 -3.08 4.27 -2.78
N LEU A 151 -2.12 4.32 -1.86
CA LEU A 151 -1.07 3.33 -1.73
C LEU A 151 -1.44 2.33 -0.63
N LEU A 152 -1.28 1.04 -0.90
CA LEU A 152 -1.65 -0.05 0.00
C LEU A 152 -0.46 -1.01 0.13
N ASP A 153 0.17 -1.04 1.31
CA ASP A 153 1.33 -1.91 1.59
C ASP A 153 0.83 -3.16 2.32
N GLU A 154 0.63 -4.26 1.60
CA GLU A 154 0.11 -5.55 2.09
C GLU A 154 -1.12 -5.41 3.01
N PRO A 155 -2.18 -4.71 2.57
CA PRO A 155 -3.25 -4.24 3.46
C PRO A 155 -4.05 -5.37 4.13
N LEU A 156 -3.99 -6.60 3.60
CA LEU A 156 -4.79 -7.72 4.08
C LEU A 156 -3.97 -8.84 4.70
N SER A 157 -2.64 -8.73 4.73
CA SER A 157 -1.73 -9.80 5.17
C SER A 157 -1.91 -10.21 6.64
N ALA A 158 -2.34 -9.27 7.50
CA ALA A 158 -2.53 -9.52 8.93
C ALA A 158 -3.91 -10.12 9.29
N LEU A 159 -4.78 -10.36 8.28
CA LEU A 159 -6.12 -10.88 8.47
C LEU A 159 -6.17 -12.40 8.34
N ASP A 160 -7.07 -13.03 9.11
CA ASP A 160 -7.41 -14.43 8.90
C ASP A 160 -8.06 -14.66 7.53
N PRO A 161 -8.02 -15.89 6.97
CA PRO A 161 -8.44 -16.14 5.59
C PRO A 161 -9.90 -15.76 5.29
N ALA A 162 -10.83 -15.98 6.23
CA ALA A 162 -12.25 -15.67 6.03
C ALA A 162 -12.48 -14.13 5.99
N THR A 163 -11.96 -13.45 7.00
CA THR A 163 -12.02 -11.97 7.07
C THR A 163 -11.30 -11.32 5.87
N ARG A 164 -10.20 -11.92 5.39
CA ARG A 164 -9.44 -11.43 4.25
C ARG A 164 -10.29 -11.40 2.97
N GLN A 165 -11.02 -12.47 2.66
CA GLN A 165 -11.87 -12.52 1.48
C GLN A 165 -12.97 -11.44 1.51
N ASP A 166 -13.63 -11.27 2.65
CA ASP A 166 -14.67 -10.25 2.80
C ASP A 166 -14.11 -8.83 2.61
N VAL A 167 -12.95 -8.54 3.20
CA VAL A 167 -12.31 -7.22 3.10
C VAL A 167 -11.75 -6.98 1.69
N GLN A 168 -11.29 -8.01 1.00
CA GLN A 168 -10.75 -7.95 -0.35
C GLN A 168 -11.81 -7.50 -1.38
N HIS A 169 -12.97 -8.18 -1.43
CA HIS A 169 -14.06 -7.80 -2.32
C HIS A 169 -14.59 -6.41 -2.00
N TRP A 170 -14.83 -6.17 -0.73
CA TRP A 170 -15.25 -4.87 -0.24
C TRP A 170 -14.25 -3.75 -0.62
N LEU A 171 -12.93 -3.96 -0.48
CA LEU A 171 -11.92 -2.97 -0.84
C LEU A 171 -11.96 -2.66 -2.35
N ARG A 172 -12.12 -3.69 -3.18
CA ARG A 172 -12.28 -3.51 -4.63
C ARG A 172 -13.47 -2.63 -4.97
N GLU A 173 -14.65 -2.93 -4.39
CA GLU A 173 -15.86 -2.15 -4.58
C GLU A 173 -15.63 -0.67 -4.19
N VAL A 174 -15.04 -0.43 -3.03
CA VAL A 174 -14.77 0.95 -2.56
C VAL A 174 -13.81 1.70 -3.49
N ILE A 175 -12.74 1.07 -3.98
CA ILE A 175 -11.79 1.69 -4.92
C ILE A 175 -12.52 2.09 -6.21
N VAL A 176 -13.33 1.19 -6.77
CA VAL A 176 -14.10 1.44 -8.00
C VAL A 176 -15.14 2.52 -7.80
N ASP A 177 -15.97 2.44 -6.74
CA ASP A 177 -17.06 3.38 -6.47
C ASP A 177 -16.56 4.82 -6.23
N LEU A 178 -15.40 4.96 -5.59
CA LEU A 178 -14.82 6.26 -5.32
C LEU A 178 -13.95 6.77 -6.49
N GLY A 179 -13.70 5.96 -7.51
CA GLY A 179 -12.86 6.30 -8.66
C GLY A 179 -11.42 6.65 -8.27
N VAL A 180 -10.91 6.05 -7.19
CA VAL A 180 -9.56 6.30 -6.68
C VAL A 180 -8.58 5.42 -7.45
N SER A 181 -7.46 5.99 -7.90
CA SER A 181 -6.36 5.19 -8.45
C SER A 181 -5.63 4.50 -7.31
N ALA A 182 -5.40 3.19 -7.41
CA ALA A 182 -4.78 2.42 -6.35
C ALA A 182 -3.47 1.76 -6.80
N LEU A 183 -2.48 1.72 -5.92
CA LEU A 183 -1.27 0.94 -6.06
C LEU A 183 -1.12 0.06 -4.83
N THR A 184 -1.28 -1.25 -5.02
CA THR A 184 -1.30 -2.24 -3.94
C THR A 184 -0.09 -3.15 -4.04
N ILE A 185 0.61 -3.39 -2.93
CA ILE A 185 1.55 -4.49 -2.81
C ILE A 185 0.82 -5.69 -2.23
N SER A 186 0.97 -6.84 -2.87
CA SER A 186 0.51 -8.12 -2.34
C SER A 186 1.56 -9.22 -2.58
N HIS A 187 1.48 -10.28 -1.81
CA HIS A 187 2.19 -11.54 -2.05
C HIS A 187 1.22 -12.68 -2.41
N ASP A 188 -0.07 -12.38 -2.48
CA ASP A 188 -1.16 -13.32 -2.77
C ASP A 188 -1.69 -13.04 -4.19
N ILE A 189 -1.67 -14.09 -5.04
CA ILE A 189 -2.08 -13.99 -6.44
C ILE A 189 -3.60 -13.82 -6.55
N SER A 190 -4.36 -14.51 -5.70
CA SER A 190 -5.82 -14.39 -5.72
C SER A 190 -6.27 -13.00 -5.29
N GLU A 191 -5.59 -12.40 -4.30
CA GLU A 191 -5.78 -10.99 -3.94
C GLU A 191 -5.48 -10.07 -5.11
N ALA A 192 -4.37 -10.30 -5.83
CA ALA A 192 -3.98 -9.46 -6.95
C ALA A 192 -4.99 -9.51 -8.10
N LEU A 193 -5.56 -10.69 -8.39
CA LEU A 193 -6.58 -10.87 -9.42
C LEU A 193 -7.91 -10.16 -9.07
N VAL A 194 -8.28 -10.12 -7.79
CA VAL A 194 -9.50 -9.43 -7.35
C VAL A 194 -9.31 -7.91 -7.32
N LEU A 195 -8.18 -7.44 -6.80
CA LEU A 195 -7.96 -6.01 -6.57
C LEU A 195 -7.47 -5.27 -7.82
N GLY A 196 -6.72 -5.91 -8.72
CA GLY A 196 -6.00 -5.26 -9.81
C GLY A 196 -6.76 -5.20 -11.13
N ASP A 197 -6.66 -4.10 -11.85
CA ASP A 197 -6.90 -4.03 -13.28
C ASP A 197 -5.63 -4.45 -14.05
N ARG A 198 -4.46 -4.18 -13.43
CA ARG A 198 -3.16 -4.67 -13.90
C ARG A 198 -2.37 -5.24 -12.73
N ILE A 199 -1.58 -6.26 -13.03
CA ILE A 199 -0.70 -6.93 -12.08
C ILE A 199 0.73 -6.88 -12.63
N GLY A 200 1.66 -6.32 -11.86
CA GLY A 200 3.08 -6.27 -12.23
C GLY A 200 3.92 -7.17 -11.33
N PHE A 201 4.74 -8.02 -11.94
CA PHE A 201 5.70 -8.82 -11.19
C PHE A 201 7.01 -8.06 -11.02
N PHE A 202 7.40 -7.83 -9.77
CA PHE A 202 8.55 -7.01 -9.41
C PHE A 202 9.72 -7.87 -8.92
N GLU A 203 10.85 -7.75 -9.60
CA GLU A 203 12.08 -8.50 -9.31
C GLU A 203 13.20 -7.59 -8.82
N ALA A 204 13.99 -8.08 -7.86
CA ALA A 204 15.13 -7.34 -7.32
C ALA A 204 16.15 -7.00 -8.41
N GLY A 205 16.58 -5.75 -8.47
CA GLY A 205 17.57 -5.25 -9.43
C GLY A 205 17.08 -5.12 -10.88
N ILE A 206 15.89 -5.63 -11.21
CA ILE A 206 15.29 -5.60 -12.55
C ILE A 206 14.14 -4.59 -12.61
N GLY A 207 13.29 -4.54 -11.55
CA GLY A 207 12.03 -3.83 -11.57
C GLY A 207 10.89 -4.72 -12.08
N PHE A 208 9.99 -4.17 -12.90
CA PHE A 208 8.88 -4.94 -13.47
C PHE A 208 9.35 -5.82 -14.63
N SER A 209 9.33 -7.14 -14.42
CA SER A 209 9.72 -8.12 -15.45
C SER A 209 8.54 -8.59 -16.31
N ARG A 210 7.34 -8.51 -15.78
CA ARG A 210 6.09 -8.83 -16.50
C ARG A 210 4.93 -8.00 -15.94
N ILE A 211 3.99 -7.65 -16.83
CA ILE A 211 2.72 -6.99 -16.44
C ILE A 211 1.60 -7.72 -17.17
N TRP A 212 0.56 -8.09 -16.41
CA TRP A 212 -0.69 -8.67 -16.90
C TRP A 212 -1.82 -7.67 -16.79
N ARG A 213 -2.83 -7.84 -17.60
CA ARG A 213 -4.13 -7.19 -17.48
C ARG A 213 -5.15 -8.23 -17.06
N THR A 214 -5.93 -7.93 -16.04
CA THR A 214 -6.91 -8.89 -15.49
C THR A 214 -8.15 -9.06 -16.37
N ASP A 215 -8.38 -8.14 -17.32
CA ASP A 215 -9.41 -8.26 -18.35
C ASP A 215 -9.01 -9.13 -19.54
N ASP A 216 -7.76 -9.62 -19.62
CA ASP A 216 -7.30 -10.56 -20.62
C ASP A 216 -7.75 -12.00 -20.22
N PRO A 217 -8.56 -12.68 -21.06
CA PRO A 217 -9.04 -14.03 -20.77
C PRO A 217 -7.94 -15.09 -20.63
N GLN A 218 -6.72 -14.81 -21.09
CA GLN A 218 -5.58 -15.71 -20.97
C GLN A 218 -4.89 -15.61 -19.61
N VAL A 219 -5.15 -14.55 -18.86
CA VAL A 219 -4.56 -14.36 -17.53
C VAL A 219 -5.34 -15.16 -16.49
N SER A 220 -4.66 -16.11 -15.87
CA SER A 220 -5.21 -16.96 -14.82
C SER A 220 -4.30 -16.99 -13.61
N GLU A 221 -4.84 -17.42 -12.48
CA GLU A 221 -4.05 -17.65 -11.26
C GLU A 221 -2.91 -18.64 -11.51
N GLU A 222 -3.16 -19.69 -12.29
CA GLU A 222 -2.19 -20.72 -12.64
C GLU A 222 -1.03 -20.17 -13.49
N GLU A 223 -1.32 -19.32 -14.50
CA GLU A 223 -0.28 -18.66 -15.31
C GLU A 223 0.62 -17.78 -14.46
N ILE A 224 0.03 -16.95 -13.59
CA ILE A 224 0.80 -16.07 -12.69
C ILE A 224 1.62 -16.90 -11.71
N PHE A 225 1.04 -17.97 -11.14
CA PHE A 225 1.72 -18.87 -10.21
C PHE A 225 2.91 -19.58 -10.87
N GLU A 226 2.76 -20.09 -12.10
CA GLU A 226 3.84 -20.71 -12.84
C GLU A 226 4.98 -19.72 -13.13
N TYR A 227 4.63 -18.51 -13.53
CA TYR A 227 5.62 -17.45 -13.70
C TYR A 227 6.36 -17.16 -12.40
N TYR A 228 5.64 -16.99 -11.30
CA TYR A 228 6.22 -16.78 -9.96
C TYR A 228 7.19 -17.89 -9.59
N ARG A 229 6.76 -19.15 -9.75
CA ARG A 229 7.57 -20.34 -9.42
C ARG A 229 8.84 -20.41 -10.26
N SER A 230 8.75 -20.12 -11.57
CA SER A 230 9.92 -20.13 -12.45
C SER A 230 10.98 -19.10 -12.05
N ARG A 231 10.55 -17.93 -11.57
CA ARG A 231 11.43 -16.86 -11.13
C ARG A 231 12.01 -17.09 -9.74
N SER A 232 11.23 -17.64 -8.82
CA SER A 232 11.73 -18.00 -7.47
C SER A 232 12.77 -19.11 -7.52
N ALA A 233 12.62 -20.11 -8.41
CA ALA A 233 13.63 -21.13 -8.65
C ALA A 233 14.92 -20.55 -9.25
N PHE A 234 14.79 -19.55 -10.15
CA PHE A 234 15.93 -18.86 -10.75
C PHE A 234 16.70 -18.02 -9.72
N ALA A 235 16.01 -17.35 -8.81
CA ALA A 235 16.62 -16.58 -7.71
C ALA A 235 17.39 -17.49 -6.75
N SER A 236 16.87 -18.67 -6.42
CA SER A 236 17.54 -19.67 -5.57
C SER A 236 18.77 -20.31 -6.22
N ALA A 237 18.77 -20.42 -7.55
CA ALA A 237 19.88 -20.98 -8.32
C ALA A 237 21.00 -19.97 -8.61
N ASN A 238 20.76 -18.66 -8.40
CA ASN A 238 21.70 -17.60 -8.71
C ASN A 238 21.92 -16.66 -7.50
N PRO A 239 22.80 -17.03 -6.53
CA PRO A 239 22.93 -16.34 -5.23
C PRO A 239 23.63 -14.97 -5.30
N ARG A 240 23.61 -14.28 -6.43
CA ARG A 240 24.13 -12.89 -6.56
C ARG A 240 23.14 -11.81 -6.14
N VAL A 241 21.98 -12.18 -5.61
CA VAL A 241 21.07 -11.25 -4.93
C VAL A 241 21.43 -11.26 -3.45
N PRO A 242 21.90 -10.15 -2.87
CA PRO A 242 22.32 -10.15 -1.47
C PRO A 242 21.14 -10.41 -0.53
N GLU A 243 21.36 -11.32 0.39
CA GLU A 243 20.49 -11.70 1.53
C GLU A 243 20.39 -10.58 2.60
N THR A 244 20.31 -9.33 2.20
CA THR A 244 20.32 -8.19 3.12
C THR A 244 18.97 -7.46 3.15
N ALA A 245 17.93 -8.18 3.56
CA ALA A 245 16.67 -7.57 4.01
C ALA A 245 16.06 -8.29 5.21
N GLN A 246 16.86 -9.07 5.96
CA GLN A 246 16.44 -9.51 7.29
C GLN A 246 16.82 -8.45 8.33
N ALA A 247 15.78 -8.02 9.07
CA ALA A 247 15.86 -7.28 10.32
C ALA A 247 16.42 -5.85 10.26
N LEU A 248 15.58 -4.89 9.82
CA LEU A 248 15.53 -3.61 10.51
C LEU A 248 14.49 -3.73 11.63
N GLU A 249 14.84 -4.44 12.70
CA GLU A 249 14.24 -4.23 14.00
C GLU A 249 14.47 -2.77 14.37
N LEU A 250 13.38 -2.03 14.53
CA LEU A 250 13.45 -0.68 15.08
C LEU A 250 14.07 -0.79 16.48
N PRO A 251 15.09 0.02 16.82
CA PRO A 251 15.64 0.00 18.16
C PRO A 251 14.55 0.38 19.15
N GLU A 252 14.28 -0.49 20.11
CA GLU A 252 13.48 -0.16 21.28
C GLU A 252 14.08 1.09 21.94
N SER A 253 13.42 2.22 21.77
CA SER A 253 13.76 3.45 22.46
C SER A 253 13.52 3.20 23.96
N ARG A 254 14.61 3.00 24.70
CA ARG A 254 14.65 3.04 26.17
C ARG A 254 14.16 4.41 26.62
N VAL A 255 12.87 4.52 26.90
CA VAL A 255 12.35 5.62 27.70
C VAL A 255 12.78 5.34 29.13
N LYS A 256 13.91 5.90 29.55
CA LYS A 256 14.24 6.05 30.97
C LYS A 256 13.29 7.08 31.56
N VAL A 257 12.28 6.61 32.27
CA VAL A 257 11.53 7.45 33.22
C VAL A 257 12.50 7.79 34.37
N ALA A 258 13.01 9.01 34.37
CA ALA A 258 13.70 9.56 35.51
C ALA A 258 12.64 9.91 36.56
N ALA A 259 12.50 9.05 37.56
CA ALA A 259 11.87 9.42 38.83
C ALA A 259 12.81 10.40 39.55
N GLY A 260 12.47 11.66 39.58
CA GLY A 260 13.10 12.71 40.33
C GLY A 260 12.19 13.14 41.48
N VAL A 261 12.63 12.77 42.65
CA VAL A 261 12.14 13.20 43.98
C VAL A 261 12.42 14.68 44.13
N GLY A 262 11.49 15.42 44.76
CA GLY A 262 11.66 16.76 45.26
C GLY A 262 10.33 17.49 45.36
#